data_9d9ad0ac4a527dcee4833c6f45b8c615
#
_entry.id   9d9ad0ac4a527dcee4833c6f45b8c615
#
_cell.length_a   1.000
_cell.length_b   1.000
_cell.length_c   1.000
_cell.angle_alpha   90.00
_cell.angle_beta   90.00
_cell.angle_gamma   90.00
#
_symmetry.space_group_name_H-M   'P 1'
#
loop_
_entity.id
_entity.type
_entity.pdbx_description
1 polymer ?
#
loop_
_entity_poly.entity_id
_entity_poly.type
_entity_poly.pdbx_seq_one_letter_code
_entity_poly.pdbx_strand_id
1 'polypeptide(L)'
;NNRYLSPIEKLFILRRQGLPQFEKIKELFMGIFTNIEDIDFSLEPLFNDTMYPVLKIKEKWVDAWIMQDSISSGMFRTLSQITFLVLAQDGDIILIDEFENGLGVNCIDQLADQILDADQDIQVIITSHHPYIINSIPFQKWKVVTRNRCNLKVLTAADLKIGEHSKHDAFMQLVQTNAYRKGVE
;
A
#
# COMPACT_ATOMS: atom_id res chain seq x y z
N ASN A 1 -11.47 -20.99 1.30
CA ASN A 1 -10.04 -20.86 0.92
C ASN A 1 -9.85 -19.67 -0.02
N ASN A 2 -9.92 -18.44 0.54
CA ASN A 2 -9.92 -17.19 -0.24
C ASN A 2 -8.49 -16.67 -0.59
N ARG A 3 -7.44 -17.48 -0.45
CA ARG A 3 -6.04 -17.01 -0.63
C ARG A 3 -5.69 -16.61 -2.08
N TYR A 4 -6.45 -17.10 -3.07
CA TYR A 4 -6.17 -16.85 -4.49
C TYR A 4 -7.03 -15.76 -5.13
N LEU A 5 -7.94 -15.16 -4.37
CA LEU A 5 -8.79 -14.10 -4.90
C LEU A 5 -8.04 -12.77 -4.96
N SER A 6 -8.29 -12.02 -6.02
CA SER A 6 -7.81 -10.64 -6.14
C SER A 6 -8.40 -9.76 -5.03
N PRO A 7 -7.77 -8.62 -4.71
CA PRO A 7 -8.33 -7.67 -3.74
C PRO A 7 -9.77 -7.26 -4.07
N ILE A 8 -10.07 -7.08 -5.33
CA ILE A 8 -11.40 -6.67 -5.80
C ILE A 8 -12.45 -7.78 -5.61
N GLU A 9 -12.10 -9.02 -5.88
CA GLU A 9 -12.99 -10.15 -5.61
C GLU A 9 -13.24 -10.33 -4.12
N LYS A 10 -12.21 -10.16 -3.29
CA LYS A 10 -12.36 -10.17 -1.82
C LYS A 10 -13.30 -9.07 -1.37
N LEU A 11 -13.09 -7.85 -1.85
CA LEU A 11 -13.90 -6.69 -1.51
C LEU A 11 -15.36 -6.89 -1.94
N PHE A 12 -15.60 -7.45 -3.13
CA PHE A 12 -16.94 -7.80 -3.60
C PHE A 12 -17.65 -8.81 -2.66
N ILE A 13 -16.92 -9.85 -2.23
CA ILE A 13 -17.48 -10.84 -1.29
C ILE A 13 -17.85 -10.17 0.04
N LEU A 14 -16.99 -9.32 0.58
CA LEU A 14 -17.27 -8.58 1.81
C LEU A 14 -18.54 -7.73 1.67
N ARG A 15 -18.65 -7.01 0.55
CA ARG A 15 -19.82 -6.18 0.23
C ARG A 15 -21.10 -7.02 0.14
N ARG A 16 -21.04 -8.13 -0.60
CA ARG A 16 -22.18 -9.02 -0.81
C ARG A 16 -22.68 -9.69 0.48
N GLN A 17 -21.75 -9.99 1.38
CA GLN A 17 -22.06 -10.63 2.66
C GLN A 17 -22.41 -9.62 3.77
N GLY A 18 -22.33 -8.32 3.51
CA GLY A 18 -22.57 -7.27 4.49
C GLY A 18 -21.57 -7.28 5.66
N LEU A 19 -20.32 -7.67 5.40
CA LEU A 19 -19.30 -7.78 6.43
C LEU A 19 -18.74 -6.42 6.82
N PRO A 20 -18.50 -6.17 8.12
CA PRO A 20 -18.05 -4.86 8.61
C PRO A 20 -16.69 -4.42 8.04
N GLN A 21 -15.87 -5.35 7.61
CA GLN A 21 -14.59 -5.05 6.96
C GLN A 21 -14.76 -4.25 5.67
N PHE A 22 -15.87 -4.43 4.94
CA PHE A 22 -16.15 -3.62 3.76
C PHE A 22 -16.31 -2.15 4.12
N GLU A 23 -17.10 -1.84 5.13
CA GLU A 23 -17.31 -0.46 5.57
C GLU A 23 -16.01 0.15 6.09
N LYS A 24 -15.20 -0.60 6.86
CA LYS A 24 -13.89 -0.15 7.32
C LYS A 24 -12.96 0.20 6.13
N ILE A 25 -12.88 -0.65 5.11
CA ILE A 25 -12.08 -0.40 3.91
C ILE A 25 -12.58 0.86 3.18
N LYS A 26 -13.90 0.98 3.03
CA LYS A 26 -14.54 2.12 2.40
C LYS A 26 -14.22 3.43 3.14
N GLU A 27 -14.36 3.47 4.45
CA GLU A 27 -14.05 4.63 5.29
C GLU A 27 -12.59 5.04 5.16
N LEU A 28 -11.65 4.09 5.23
CA LEU A 28 -10.23 4.37 5.06
C LEU A 28 -9.91 4.93 3.67
N PHE A 29 -10.50 4.35 2.63
CA PHE A 29 -10.30 4.82 1.27
C PHE A 29 -10.88 6.22 1.03
N MET A 30 -12.09 6.48 1.52
CA MET A 30 -12.72 7.81 1.44
C MET A 30 -12.01 8.86 2.31
N GLY A 31 -11.35 8.45 3.38
CA GLY A 31 -10.48 9.31 4.18
C GLY A 31 -9.28 9.83 3.37
N ILE A 32 -8.72 8.98 2.52
CA ILE A 32 -7.61 9.34 1.62
C ILE A 32 -8.11 10.16 0.42
N PHE A 33 -9.19 9.71 -0.20
CA PHE A 33 -9.80 10.35 -1.39
C PHE A 33 -11.08 11.07 -0.99
N THR A 34 -10.95 12.26 -0.44
CA THR A 34 -12.06 13.02 0.15
C THR A 34 -13.11 13.48 -0.87
N ASN A 35 -12.81 13.40 -2.17
CA ASN A 35 -13.75 13.63 -3.26
C ASN A 35 -14.65 12.41 -3.55
N ILE A 36 -14.33 11.23 -3.01
CA ILE A 36 -15.16 10.03 -3.18
C ILE A 36 -16.32 10.06 -2.19
N GLU A 37 -17.50 9.74 -2.69
CA GLU A 37 -18.75 9.65 -1.95
C GLU A 37 -19.11 8.20 -1.62
N ASP A 38 -18.84 7.28 -2.54
CA ASP A 38 -19.22 5.88 -2.39
C ASP A 38 -18.36 4.92 -3.23
N ILE A 39 -18.37 3.65 -2.81
CA ILE A 39 -17.77 2.51 -3.52
C ILE A 39 -18.82 1.42 -3.59
N ASP A 40 -19.03 0.84 -4.77
CA ASP A 40 -19.93 -0.29 -4.95
C ASP A 40 -19.48 -1.17 -6.13
N PHE A 41 -20.26 -2.16 -6.47
CA PHE A 41 -20.01 -3.09 -7.55
C PHE A 41 -21.19 -3.18 -8.50
N SER A 42 -20.89 -3.41 -9.78
CA SER A 42 -21.83 -3.98 -10.74
C SER A 42 -21.39 -5.38 -11.12
N LEU A 43 -22.31 -6.17 -11.66
CA LEU A 43 -22.02 -7.47 -12.24
C LEU A 43 -22.10 -7.32 -13.76
N GLU A 44 -20.98 -7.53 -14.43
CA GLU A 44 -20.88 -7.44 -15.89
C GLU A 44 -20.72 -8.83 -16.51
N PRO A 45 -21.35 -9.10 -17.65
CA PRO A 45 -21.19 -10.39 -18.32
C PRO A 45 -19.80 -10.52 -18.93
N LEU A 46 -19.15 -11.65 -18.63
CA LEU A 46 -17.98 -12.13 -19.35
C LEU A 46 -18.39 -13.11 -20.45
N PHE A 47 -17.42 -13.58 -21.23
CA PHE A 47 -17.64 -14.65 -22.18
C PHE A 47 -18.29 -15.86 -21.47
N ASN A 48 -19.30 -16.47 -22.09
CA ASN A 48 -20.06 -17.64 -21.60
C ASN A 48 -21.04 -17.35 -20.44
N ASP A 49 -21.71 -16.22 -20.43
CA ASP A 49 -22.72 -15.83 -19.41
C ASP A 49 -22.23 -15.83 -17.96
N THR A 50 -20.93 -15.92 -17.74
CA THR A 50 -20.35 -15.78 -16.40
C THR A 50 -20.36 -14.31 -16.01
N MET A 51 -20.96 -13.99 -14.87
CA MET A 51 -20.97 -12.62 -14.33
C MET A 51 -19.70 -12.35 -13.52
N TYR A 52 -19.07 -11.21 -13.80
CA TYR A 52 -17.86 -10.77 -13.11
C TYR A 52 -18.12 -9.46 -12.33
N PRO A 53 -17.63 -9.35 -11.09
CA PRO A 53 -17.77 -8.12 -10.33
C PRO A 53 -16.83 -7.03 -10.87
N VAL A 54 -17.39 -5.89 -11.19
CA VAL A 54 -16.68 -4.69 -11.63
C VAL A 54 -16.84 -3.62 -10.58
N LEU A 55 -15.72 -3.13 -10.07
CA LEU A 55 -15.68 -2.04 -9.11
C LEU A 55 -16.19 -0.75 -9.75
N LYS A 56 -16.96 0.01 -9.01
CA LYS A 56 -17.37 1.37 -9.37
C LYS A 56 -17.23 2.30 -8.19
N ILE A 57 -16.86 3.54 -8.46
CA ILE A 57 -16.76 4.59 -7.46
C ILE A 57 -17.68 5.74 -7.82
N LYS A 58 -18.17 6.43 -6.81
CA LYS A 58 -19.00 7.62 -6.93
C LYS A 58 -18.20 8.81 -6.43
N GLU A 59 -18.02 9.83 -7.25
CA GLU A 59 -17.45 11.09 -6.82
C GLU A 59 -18.55 12.08 -6.38
N LYS A 60 -18.23 12.91 -5.40
CA LYS A 60 -19.07 14.03 -4.99
C LYS A 60 -19.28 14.94 -6.17
N TRP A 61 -20.50 15.44 -6.33
CA TRP A 61 -20.91 16.36 -7.40
C TRP A 61 -20.85 15.79 -8.83
N VAL A 62 -20.67 14.48 -8.99
CA VAL A 62 -20.73 13.78 -10.28
C VAL A 62 -21.90 12.79 -10.24
N ASP A 63 -22.86 12.92 -11.17
CA ASP A 63 -24.05 12.06 -11.16
C ASP A 63 -23.76 10.62 -11.60
N ALA A 64 -22.78 10.43 -12.48
CA ALA A 64 -22.40 9.11 -12.99
C ALA A 64 -21.45 8.34 -12.06
N TRP A 65 -21.56 7.03 -12.06
CA TRP A 65 -20.56 6.14 -11.49
C TRP A 65 -19.34 6.03 -12.42
N ILE A 66 -18.16 6.08 -11.86
CA ILE A 66 -16.89 5.82 -12.55
C ILE A 66 -16.61 4.34 -12.45
N MET A 67 -16.55 3.67 -13.59
CA MET A 67 -16.30 2.23 -13.67
C MET A 67 -14.81 1.92 -13.52
N GLN A 68 -14.50 0.69 -13.16
CA GLN A 68 -13.15 0.22 -12.81
C GLN A 68 -12.07 0.57 -13.85
N ASP A 69 -12.38 0.52 -15.13
CA ASP A 69 -11.46 0.83 -16.24
C ASP A 69 -11.09 2.31 -16.32
N SER A 70 -11.93 3.17 -15.75
CA SER A 70 -11.76 4.62 -15.69
C SER A 70 -11.25 5.13 -14.34
N ILE A 71 -11.08 4.23 -13.35
CA ILE A 71 -10.47 4.55 -12.04
C ILE A 71 -8.96 4.73 -12.22
N SER A 72 -8.38 5.77 -11.62
CA SER A 72 -6.93 5.97 -11.68
C SER A 72 -6.18 4.78 -11.07
N SER A 73 -5.03 4.44 -11.64
CA SER A 73 -4.19 3.34 -11.15
C SER A 73 -3.77 3.52 -9.69
N GLY A 74 -3.54 4.77 -9.26
CA GLY A 74 -3.22 5.09 -7.87
C GLY A 74 -4.37 4.80 -6.92
N MET A 75 -5.60 5.22 -7.26
CA MET A 75 -6.79 4.91 -6.46
C MET A 75 -7.05 3.41 -6.37
N PHE A 76 -6.92 2.69 -7.49
CA PHE A 76 -7.12 1.25 -7.53
C PHE A 76 -6.07 0.52 -6.68
N ARG A 77 -4.80 0.94 -6.75
CA ARG A 77 -3.71 0.40 -5.95
C ARG A 77 -3.90 0.68 -4.46
N THR A 78 -4.27 1.90 -4.10
CA THR A 78 -4.57 2.28 -2.71
C THR A 78 -5.68 1.41 -2.13
N LEU A 79 -6.79 1.26 -2.85
CA LEU A 79 -7.90 0.41 -2.41
C LEU A 79 -7.45 -1.05 -2.23
N SER A 80 -6.62 -1.56 -3.13
CA SER A 80 -6.07 -2.91 -3.03
C SER A 80 -5.18 -3.08 -1.80
N GLN A 81 -4.31 -2.12 -1.51
CA GLN A 81 -3.41 -2.15 -0.34
C GLN A 81 -4.21 -2.08 0.97
N ILE A 82 -5.19 -1.17 1.07
CA ILE A 82 -6.08 -1.09 2.23
C ILE A 82 -6.82 -2.43 2.44
N THR A 83 -7.31 -3.03 1.34
CA THR A 83 -8.01 -4.31 1.41
C THR A 83 -7.11 -5.40 1.98
N PHE A 84 -5.86 -5.50 1.55
CA PHE A 84 -4.90 -6.47 2.09
C PHE A 84 -4.61 -6.21 3.56
N LEU A 85 -4.39 -4.96 3.97
CA LEU A 85 -4.10 -4.60 5.35
C LEU A 85 -5.27 -4.92 6.29
N VAL A 86 -6.50 -4.54 5.91
CA VAL A 86 -7.70 -4.77 6.73
C VAL A 86 -8.06 -6.25 6.84
N LEU A 87 -7.72 -7.05 5.83
CA LEU A 87 -8.00 -8.49 5.81
C LEU A 87 -6.84 -9.36 6.28
N ALA A 88 -5.73 -8.75 6.65
CA ALA A 88 -4.59 -9.49 7.23
C ALA A 88 -4.99 -10.14 8.56
N GLN A 89 -4.39 -11.28 8.84
CA GLN A 89 -4.57 -12.01 10.08
C GLN A 89 -3.24 -12.06 10.85
N ASP A 90 -3.32 -12.28 12.14
CA ASP A 90 -2.11 -12.45 12.97
C ASP A 90 -1.19 -13.53 12.38
N GLY A 91 0.08 -13.18 12.24
CA GLY A 91 1.10 -14.01 11.62
C GLY A 91 1.22 -13.88 10.10
N ASP A 92 0.39 -13.06 9.43
CA ASP A 92 0.55 -12.80 8.00
C ASP A 92 1.79 -11.95 7.69
N ILE A 93 2.36 -12.19 6.51
CA ILE A 93 3.45 -11.37 5.95
C ILE A 93 2.94 -10.69 4.69
N ILE A 94 2.97 -9.36 4.66
CA ILE A 94 2.56 -8.54 3.52
C ILE A 94 3.82 -7.97 2.86
N LEU A 95 3.98 -8.25 1.56
CA LEU A 95 5.06 -7.70 0.75
C LEU A 95 4.50 -6.64 -0.19
N ILE A 96 5.03 -5.42 -0.13
CA ILE A 96 4.64 -4.33 -1.02
C ILE A 96 5.89 -3.81 -1.72
N ASP A 97 5.95 -4.08 -3.02
CA ASP A 97 7.06 -3.60 -3.85
C ASP A 97 6.73 -2.23 -4.44
N GLU A 98 7.72 -1.33 -4.43
CA GLU A 98 7.57 0.05 -4.88
C GLU A 98 6.31 0.70 -4.28
N PHE A 99 6.30 0.84 -2.96
CA PHE A 99 5.13 1.30 -2.20
C PHE A 99 4.49 2.58 -2.77
N GLU A 100 5.32 3.53 -3.17
CA GLU A 100 4.92 4.81 -3.73
C GLU A 100 4.42 4.77 -5.17
N ASN A 101 4.62 3.68 -5.89
CA ASN A 101 4.33 3.61 -7.33
C ASN A 101 2.84 3.86 -7.61
N GLY A 102 2.56 4.88 -8.42
CA GLY A 102 1.20 5.29 -8.78
C GLY A 102 0.42 6.01 -7.69
N LEU A 103 1.00 6.21 -6.50
CA LEU A 103 0.35 6.93 -5.40
C LEU A 103 0.67 8.44 -5.48
N GLY A 104 -0.33 9.28 -5.21
CA GLY A 104 -0.10 10.69 -4.92
C GLY A 104 0.53 10.89 -3.55
N VAL A 105 1.26 11.99 -3.37
CA VAL A 105 1.96 12.28 -2.10
C VAL A 105 1.02 12.22 -0.90
N ASN A 106 -0.20 12.72 -1.04
CA ASN A 106 -1.20 12.71 0.05
C ASN A 106 -1.66 11.29 0.45
N CYS A 107 -1.60 10.33 -0.48
CA CYS A 107 -1.98 8.94 -0.21
C CYS A 107 -0.88 8.18 0.55
N ILE A 108 0.35 8.54 0.26
CA ILE A 108 1.55 7.90 0.81
C ILE A 108 1.58 8.00 2.33
N ASP A 109 1.33 9.20 2.88
CA ASP A 109 1.33 9.45 4.32
C ASP A 109 0.29 8.62 5.05
N GLN A 110 -0.94 8.74 4.60
CA GLN A 110 -2.06 8.11 5.28
C GLN A 110 -1.96 6.57 5.22
N LEU A 111 -1.44 6.01 4.12
CA LEU A 111 -1.17 4.58 4.03
C LEU A 111 0.00 4.14 4.92
N ALA A 112 1.07 4.94 4.99
CA ALA A 112 2.20 4.64 5.87
C ALA A 112 1.76 4.64 7.34
N ASP A 113 0.96 5.62 7.76
CA ASP A 113 0.40 5.68 9.12
C ASP A 113 -0.48 4.46 9.40
N GLN A 114 -1.36 4.06 8.47
CA GLN A 114 -2.18 2.86 8.63
C GLN A 114 -1.35 1.58 8.80
N ILE A 115 -0.21 1.47 8.10
CA ILE A 115 0.70 0.32 8.25
C ILE A 115 1.38 0.34 9.62
N LEU A 116 1.76 1.51 10.11
CA LEU A 116 2.44 1.65 11.40
C LEU A 116 1.50 1.44 12.58
N ASP A 117 0.22 1.81 12.42
CA ASP A 117 -0.82 1.75 13.45
C ASP A 117 -1.63 0.44 13.39
N ALA A 118 -1.22 -0.54 12.55
CA ALA A 118 -1.93 -1.81 12.47
C ALA A 118 -1.89 -2.56 13.81
N ASP A 119 -3.06 -2.80 14.40
CA ASP A 119 -3.22 -3.49 15.69
C ASP A 119 -2.96 -5.01 15.61
N GLN A 120 -2.77 -5.55 14.41
CA GLN A 120 -2.57 -6.98 14.17
C GLN A 120 -1.08 -7.33 14.27
N ASP A 121 -0.79 -8.54 14.75
CA ASP A 121 0.57 -9.12 14.74
C ASP A 121 0.95 -9.56 13.32
N ILE A 122 1.12 -8.58 12.42
CA ILE A 122 1.50 -8.77 11.02
C ILE A 122 2.91 -8.24 10.75
N GLN A 123 3.60 -8.85 9.81
CA GLN A 123 4.86 -8.33 9.28
C GLN A 123 4.62 -7.66 7.93
N VAL A 124 4.90 -6.36 7.83
CA VAL A 124 4.85 -5.65 6.55
C VAL A 124 6.28 -5.36 6.09
N ILE A 125 6.61 -5.80 4.87
CA ILE A 125 7.89 -5.53 4.22
C ILE A 125 7.59 -4.68 2.99
N ILE A 126 8.12 -3.47 2.96
CA ILE A 126 7.94 -2.55 1.84
C ILE A 126 9.28 -2.22 1.20
N THR A 127 9.31 -2.11 -0.11
CA THR A 127 10.42 -1.46 -0.83
C THR A 127 10.00 -0.05 -1.22
N SER A 128 10.89 0.91 -1.10
CA SER A 128 10.66 2.30 -1.50
C SER A 128 11.98 3.02 -1.75
N HIS A 129 11.97 3.93 -2.69
CA HIS A 129 13.05 4.89 -2.91
C HIS A 129 12.56 6.34 -2.67
N HIS A 130 11.30 6.52 -2.27
CA HIS A 130 10.71 7.84 -2.07
C HIS A 130 11.14 8.43 -0.73
N PRO A 131 11.74 9.64 -0.70
CA PRO A 131 12.24 10.28 0.52
C PRO A 131 11.21 10.36 1.64
N TYR A 132 9.98 10.57 1.28
CA TYR A 132 8.87 10.72 2.21
C TYR A 132 8.61 9.43 3.00
N ILE A 133 8.52 8.29 2.32
CA ILE A 133 8.36 6.97 2.93
C ILE A 133 9.53 6.66 3.85
N ILE A 134 10.74 6.89 3.35
CA ILE A 134 11.95 6.62 4.12
C ILE A 134 11.96 7.43 5.41
N ASN A 135 11.55 8.71 5.37
CA ASN A 135 11.45 9.55 6.56
C ASN A 135 10.30 9.16 7.51
N SER A 136 9.21 8.59 7.01
CA SER A 136 8.06 8.19 7.83
C SER A 136 8.36 6.95 8.66
N ILE A 137 9.16 6.02 8.12
CA ILE A 137 9.51 4.76 8.79
C ILE A 137 10.70 4.98 9.75
N PRO A 138 10.64 4.49 11.00
CA PRO A 138 11.77 4.54 11.93
C PRO A 138 13.04 3.91 11.32
N PHE A 139 14.16 4.63 11.36
CA PHE A 139 15.40 4.21 10.69
C PHE A 139 15.95 2.86 11.22
N GLN A 140 15.64 2.46 12.43
CA GLN A 140 15.99 1.14 12.98
C GLN A 140 15.35 -0.02 12.19
N LYS A 141 14.25 0.26 11.48
CA LYS A 141 13.56 -0.71 10.62
C LYS A 141 14.11 -0.75 9.19
N TRP A 142 14.99 0.19 8.81
CA TRP A 142 15.53 0.25 7.45
C TRP A 142 16.45 -0.92 7.15
N LYS A 143 16.33 -1.41 5.92
CA LYS A 143 17.22 -2.39 5.30
C LYS A 143 17.66 -1.87 3.95
N VAL A 144 18.94 -1.57 3.81
CA VAL A 144 19.51 -1.09 2.54
C VAL A 144 20.11 -2.29 1.82
N VAL A 145 19.56 -2.61 0.65
CA VAL A 145 20.05 -3.71 -0.18
C VAL A 145 21.08 -3.18 -1.15
N THR A 146 22.27 -3.73 -1.10
CA THR A 146 23.36 -3.42 -2.02
C THR A 146 23.72 -4.63 -2.86
N ARG A 147 24.27 -4.40 -4.05
CA ARG A 147 24.72 -5.45 -4.94
C ARG A 147 26.16 -5.24 -5.34
N ASN A 148 26.98 -6.27 -5.13
CA ASN A 148 28.33 -6.32 -5.67
C ASN A 148 28.46 -7.54 -6.57
N ARG A 149 28.46 -7.32 -7.90
CA ARG A 149 28.40 -8.37 -8.94
C ARG A 149 27.18 -9.29 -8.74
N CYS A 150 27.40 -10.54 -8.32
CA CYS A 150 26.35 -11.53 -8.08
C CYS A 150 25.94 -11.62 -6.59
N ASN A 151 26.62 -10.91 -5.70
CA ASN A 151 26.35 -10.97 -4.26
C ASN A 151 25.41 -9.82 -3.86
N LEU A 152 24.34 -10.17 -3.15
CA LEU A 152 23.47 -9.22 -2.48
C LEU A 152 23.86 -9.14 -1.01
N LYS A 153 23.85 -7.94 -0.46
CA LYS A 153 24.07 -7.70 0.96
C LYS A 153 22.99 -6.77 1.48
N VAL A 154 22.49 -7.10 2.66
CA VAL A 154 21.51 -6.29 3.38
C VAL A 154 22.21 -5.59 4.52
N LEU A 155 22.16 -4.27 4.55
CA LEU A 155 22.77 -3.42 5.57
C LEU A 155 21.68 -2.79 6.41
N THR A 156 21.88 -2.80 7.73
CA THR A 156 21.03 -2.08 8.69
C THR A 156 21.53 -0.65 8.88
N ALA A 157 20.73 0.20 9.54
CA ALA A 157 21.17 1.53 9.93
C ALA A 157 22.45 1.48 10.83
N ALA A 158 22.56 0.47 11.68
CA ALA A 158 23.74 0.27 12.51
C ALA A 158 24.99 -0.05 11.68
N ASP A 159 24.86 -0.92 10.65
CA ASP A 159 25.98 -1.23 9.74
C ASP A 159 26.46 0.01 8.97
N LEU A 160 25.51 0.90 8.64
CA LEU A 160 25.78 2.18 7.97
C LEU A 160 26.21 3.30 8.93
N LYS A 161 26.29 3.03 10.24
CA LYS A 161 26.62 4.00 11.29
C LYS A 161 25.68 5.22 11.28
N ILE A 162 24.42 5.02 10.92
CA ILE A 162 23.39 6.05 10.99
C ILE A 162 23.01 6.21 12.46
N GLY A 163 23.26 7.40 13.01
CA GLY A 163 23.02 7.73 14.41
C GLY A 163 21.82 8.65 14.60
N GLU A 164 21.38 8.74 15.85
CA GLU A 164 20.17 9.46 16.25
C GLU A 164 20.46 10.90 16.65
N HIS A 165 20.00 11.85 15.83
CA HIS A 165 19.64 13.17 16.37
C HIS A 165 18.20 13.55 15.97
N SER A 166 17.76 13.15 14.76
CA SER A 166 16.38 13.29 14.28
C SER A 166 16.12 12.33 13.10
N LYS A 167 14.84 12.10 12.76
CA LYS A 167 14.48 11.33 11.55
C LYS A 167 15.09 11.95 10.28
N HIS A 168 15.07 13.28 10.19
CA HIS A 168 15.63 14.01 9.06
C HIS A 168 17.15 13.84 8.96
N ASP A 169 17.86 13.88 10.09
CA ASP A 169 19.30 13.67 10.12
C ASP A 169 19.67 12.25 9.69
N ALA A 170 18.91 11.24 10.13
CA ALA A 170 19.09 9.86 9.73
C ALA A 170 18.96 9.70 8.22
N PHE A 171 17.94 10.31 7.59
CA PHE A 171 17.76 10.31 6.14
C PHE A 171 18.92 11.01 5.41
N MET A 172 19.36 12.17 5.91
CA MET A 172 20.49 12.89 5.33
C MET A 172 21.78 12.07 5.41
N GLN A 173 22.02 11.34 6.50
CA GLN A 173 23.13 10.41 6.62
C GLN A 173 22.99 9.25 5.62
N LEU A 174 21.81 8.67 5.47
CA LEU A 174 21.55 7.60 4.50
C LEU A 174 21.91 8.03 3.08
N VAL A 175 21.39 9.17 2.62
CA VAL A 175 21.64 9.66 1.24
C VAL A 175 23.09 10.02 0.97
N GLN A 176 23.93 10.20 2.00
CA GLN A 176 25.36 10.41 1.86
C GLN A 176 26.15 9.10 1.74
N THR A 177 25.56 7.96 2.07
CA THR A 177 26.24 6.67 1.99
C THR A 177 26.45 6.23 0.53
N ASN A 178 27.54 5.49 0.27
CA ASN A 178 27.75 4.85 -1.02
C ASN A 178 26.70 3.77 -1.30
N ALA A 179 26.24 3.07 -0.26
CA ALA A 179 25.20 2.07 -0.33
C ALA A 179 23.92 2.64 -0.99
N TYR A 180 23.49 3.83 -0.55
CA TYR A 180 22.30 4.48 -1.11
C TYR A 180 22.56 5.07 -2.52
N ARG A 181 23.69 5.79 -2.70
CA ARG A 181 23.98 6.51 -3.95
C ARG A 181 24.30 5.62 -5.14
N LYS A 182 24.99 4.53 -4.88
CA LYS A 182 25.57 3.67 -5.93
C LYS A 182 25.06 2.22 -5.87
N GLY A 183 24.30 1.86 -4.83
CA GLY A 183 23.85 0.48 -4.61
C GLY A 183 25.00 -0.51 -4.36
N VAL A 184 26.19 0.02 -3.99
CA VAL A 184 27.41 -0.76 -3.72
C VAL A 184 28.02 -0.32 -2.38
N GLU A 185 28.80 -1.21 -1.77
CA GLU A 185 29.59 -0.90 -0.57
C GLU A 185 30.79 -0.02 -0.87
#